data_0422040b0bde264871977e7251482845
#
_entry.id   0422040b0bde264871977e7251482845
#
_cell.length_a   1.000
_cell.length_b   1.000
_cell.length_c   1.000
_cell.angle_alpha   90.00
_cell.angle_beta   90.00
_cell.angle_gamma   90.00
#
_symmetry.space_group_name_H-M   'P 1'
#
loop_
_entity.id
_entity.type
_entity.pdbx_description
1 polymer ?
#
loop_
_entity_poly.entity_id
_entity_poly.type
_entity_poly.pdbx_seq_one_letter_code
_entity_poly.pdbx_strand_id
1 'polypeptide(L)'
;MRDWARPVVYFEITARDPDALRAFYGAMFNWDIGDGPIMSFSAGIGGPEPGPGGHIRQGEASGVTLYIQVRDLHSSLRKAESLGGTVTLERLDIPGGASLAGITDPEGNPITLVQQ
;
A
#
# COMPACT_ATOMS: atom_id res chain seq x y z
N MET A 1 1.08 10.83 27.57
CA MET A 1 0.65 9.61 26.85
C MET A 1 1.44 9.49 25.56
N ARG A 2 1.96 8.29 25.31
CA ARG A 2 2.70 8.05 24.08
C ARG A 2 1.73 7.86 22.90
N ASP A 3 2.04 8.49 21.78
CA ASP A 3 1.29 8.27 20.55
C ASP A 3 1.60 6.87 20.00
N TRP A 4 0.65 6.31 19.26
CA TRP A 4 0.82 4.96 18.71
C TRP A 4 1.69 4.96 17.45
N ALA A 5 2.41 3.87 17.23
CA ALA A 5 3.15 3.68 16.00
C ALA A 5 2.17 3.46 14.85
N ARG A 6 2.43 4.10 13.73
CA ARG A 6 1.55 4.00 12.56
C ARG A 6 1.76 2.66 11.86
N PRO A 7 0.74 1.80 11.77
CA PRO A 7 0.92 0.45 11.23
C PRO A 7 0.94 0.42 9.70
N VAL A 8 1.67 -0.56 9.17
CA VAL A 8 1.50 -0.96 7.77
C VAL A 8 0.22 -1.77 7.71
N VAL A 9 -0.75 -1.34 6.89
CA VAL A 9 -2.08 -1.97 6.83
C VAL A 9 -2.38 -2.63 5.49
N TYR A 10 -1.53 -2.40 4.48
CA TYR A 10 -1.81 -2.84 3.12
C TYR A 10 -0.54 -2.68 2.29
N PHE A 11 -0.45 -3.34 1.14
CA PHE A 11 0.65 -3.07 0.22
C PHE A 11 0.21 -3.28 -1.22
N GLU A 12 0.95 -2.64 -2.14
CA GLU A 12 0.70 -2.74 -3.56
C GLU A 12 1.94 -3.29 -4.23
N ILE A 13 1.75 -4.27 -5.12
CA ILE A 13 2.82 -4.76 -5.99
C ILE A 13 2.52 -4.25 -7.39
N THR A 14 3.42 -3.47 -7.96
CA THR A 14 3.32 -3.07 -9.36
C THR A 14 4.12 -4.03 -10.21
N ALA A 15 3.58 -4.37 -11.39
CA ALA A 15 4.16 -5.37 -12.25
C ALA A 15 4.03 -4.96 -13.71
N ARG A 16 5.03 -5.27 -14.50
CA ARG A 16 4.92 -5.13 -15.96
C ARG A 16 4.00 -6.19 -16.54
N ASP A 17 4.01 -7.37 -15.93
CA ASP A 17 3.14 -8.48 -16.32
C ASP A 17 2.40 -9.00 -15.09
N PRO A 18 1.24 -8.38 -14.74
CA PRO A 18 0.50 -8.76 -13.55
C PRO A 18 0.01 -10.20 -13.56
N ASP A 19 -0.36 -10.73 -14.72
CA ASP A 19 -0.85 -12.11 -14.82
C ASP A 19 0.25 -13.11 -14.44
N ALA A 20 1.48 -12.86 -14.85
CA ALA A 20 2.61 -13.71 -14.48
C ALA A 20 2.88 -13.65 -12.98
N LEU A 21 2.78 -12.48 -12.36
CA LEU A 21 2.95 -12.34 -10.92
C LEU A 21 1.81 -13.00 -10.14
N ARG A 22 0.58 -12.85 -10.62
CA ARG A 22 -0.57 -13.53 -10.02
C ARG A 22 -0.36 -15.03 -9.97
N ALA A 23 0.10 -15.62 -11.08
CA ALA A 23 0.40 -17.05 -11.15
C ALA A 23 1.52 -17.44 -10.19
N PHE A 24 2.58 -16.63 -10.12
CA PHE A 24 3.72 -16.91 -9.25
C PHE A 24 3.30 -16.90 -7.77
N TYR A 25 2.67 -15.85 -7.30
CA TYR A 25 2.30 -15.72 -5.89
C TYR A 25 1.21 -16.71 -5.49
N GLY A 26 0.28 -16.98 -6.39
CA GLY A 26 -0.74 -17.99 -6.15
C GLY A 26 -0.15 -19.39 -6.00
N ALA A 27 0.78 -19.75 -6.88
CA ALA A 27 1.43 -21.07 -6.82
C ALA A 27 2.41 -21.19 -5.66
N MET A 28 3.19 -20.13 -5.42
CA MET A 28 4.24 -20.16 -4.40
C MET A 28 3.71 -20.11 -2.97
N PHE A 29 2.74 -19.24 -2.73
CA PHE A 29 2.28 -18.94 -1.38
C PHE A 29 0.81 -19.29 -1.15
N ASN A 30 0.16 -19.84 -2.14
CA ASN A 30 -1.26 -20.21 -2.05
C ASN A 30 -2.19 -19.02 -1.79
N TRP A 31 -1.79 -17.84 -2.29
CA TRP A 31 -2.64 -16.67 -2.19
C TRP A 31 -3.81 -16.77 -3.16
N ASP A 32 -5.00 -16.43 -2.68
CA ASP A 32 -6.19 -16.35 -3.51
C ASP A 32 -6.29 -14.93 -4.06
N ILE A 33 -5.82 -14.74 -5.29
CA ILE A 33 -5.68 -13.43 -5.90
C ILE A 33 -6.76 -13.26 -6.96
N GLY A 34 -7.54 -12.18 -6.85
CA GLY A 34 -8.56 -11.83 -7.84
C GLY A 34 -7.96 -11.49 -9.19
N ASP A 35 -8.82 -11.24 -10.16
CA ASP A 35 -8.41 -10.83 -11.51
C ASP A 35 -8.84 -9.37 -11.77
N GLY A 36 -8.66 -8.91 -13.00
CA GLY A 36 -8.99 -7.55 -13.39
C GLY A 36 -7.83 -6.58 -13.20
N PRO A 37 -8.09 -5.26 -13.34
CA PRO A 37 -7.03 -4.24 -13.25
C PRO A 37 -6.38 -4.15 -11.87
N ILE A 38 -7.15 -4.41 -10.82
CA ILE A 38 -6.67 -4.44 -9.44
C ILE A 38 -6.87 -5.86 -8.93
N MET A 39 -5.78 -6.62 -8.86
CA MET A 39 -5.80 -8.02 -8.44
C MET A 39 -5.64 -8.11 -6.93
N SER A 40 -6.76 -8.03 -6.22
CA SER A 40 -6.77 -7.98 -4.76
C SER A 40 -6.60 -9.33 -4.11
N PHE A 41 -5.97 -9.34 -2.96
CA PHE A 41 -5.90 -10.52 -2.10
C PHE A 41 -6.09 -10.07 -0.65
N SER A 42 -6.80 -10.90 0.11
CA SER A 42 -7.17 -10.57 1.49
C SER A 42 -6.06 -10.93 2.47
N ALA A 43 -6.06 -10.23 3.61
CA ALA A 43 -5.21 -10.58 4.73
C ALA A 43 -5.65 -11.88 5.38
N GLY A 44 -4.71 -12.68 5.82
CA GLY A 44 -4.94 -13.72 6.81
C GLY A 44 -5.79 -14.89 6.42
N ILE A 45 -5.75 -15.31 5.18
CA ILE A 45 -6.51 -16.48 4.77
C ILE A 45 -5.77 -17.75 5.20
N GLY A 46 -6.40 -18.50 6.12
CA GLY A 46 -5.99 -19.87 6.45
C GLY A 46 -4.75 -20.00 7.32
N GLY A 47 -4.18 -18.91 7.81
CA GLY A 47 -3.02 -18.97 8.69
C GLY A 47 -3.35 -18.64 10.12
N PRO A 48 -2.47 -18.98 11.06
CA PRO A 48 -2.66 -18.62 12.46
C PRO A 48 -2.52 -17.12 12.72
N GLU A 49 -1.72 -16.44 11.90
CA GLU A 49 -1.45 -15.02 12.04
C GLU A 49 -1.80 -14.32 10.74
N PRO A 50 -2.87 -13.52 10.72
CA PRO A 50 -3.21 -12.77 9.50
C PRO A 50 -2.19 -11.68 9.22
N GLY A 51 -1.77 -11.60 7.96
CA GLY A 51 -0.92 -10.52 7.49
C GLY A 51 -1.74 -9.42 6.84
N PRO A 52 -1.10 -8.34 6.37
CA PRO A 52 -1.81 -7.30 5.62
C PRO A 52 -2.27 -7.82 4.26
N GLY A 53 -3.42 -7.33 3.81
CA GLY A 53 -3.87 -7.56 2.45
C GLY A 53 -3.14 -6.66 1.47
N GLY A 54 -3.45 -6.82 0.19
CA GLY A 54 -2.82 -6.01 -0.84
C GLY A 54 -3.43 -6.26 -2.21
N HIS A 55 -2.76 -5.73 -3.22
CA HIS A 55 -3.16 -5.98 -4.61
C HIS A 55 -1.96 -5.90 -5.54
N ILE A 56 -2.14 -6.50 -6.72
CA ILE A 56 -1.19 -6.40 -7.83
C ILE A 56 -1.87 -5.55 -8.91
N ARG A 57 -1.14 -4.60 -9.49
CA ARG A 57 -1.62 -3.85 -10.65
C ARG A 57 -0.50 -3.63 -11.64
N GLN A 58 -0.87 -3.34 -12.87
CA GLN A 58 0.12 -3.06 -13.92
C GLN A 58 0.78 -1.71 -13.68
N GLY A 59 2.10 -1.66 -13.89
CA GLY A 59 2.88 -0.44 -13.86
C GLY A 59 4.06 -0.55 -14.82
N GLU A 60 4.71 0.56 -15.11
CA GLU A 60 5.85 0.59 -16.03
C GLU A 60 7.09 -0.08 -15.44
N ALA A 61 7.18 -0.12 -14.13
CA ALA A 61 8.28 -0.75 -13.42
C ALA A 61 7.71 -1.62 -12.31
N SER A 62 8.43 -2.68 -11.96
CA SER A 62 8.07 -3.50 -10.82
C SER A 62 8.47 -2.81 -9.52
N GLY A 63 7.73 -3.05 -8.45
CA GLY A 63 8.02 -2.48 -7.15
C GLY A 63 6.95 -2.79 -6.13
N VAL A 64 7.23 -2.42 -4.89
CA VAL A 64 6.31 -2.59 -3.77
C VAL A 64 6.11 -1.24 -3.09
N THR A 65 4.86 -0.88 -2.84
CA THR A 65 4.49 0.32 -2.10
C THR A 65 3.79 -0.09 -0.82
N LEU A 66 4.29 0.38 0.32
CA LEU A 66 3.64 0.14 1.61
C LEU A 66 2.55 1.17 1.83
N TYR A 67 1.44 0.73 2.44
CA TYR A 67 0.36 1.61 2.86
C TYR A 67 0.40 1.69 4.38
N ILE A 68 0.55 2.91 4.90
CA ILE A 68 0.69 3.16 6.34
C ILE A 68 -0.47 4.01 6.81
N GLN A 69 -1.17 3.55 7.84
CA GLN A 69 -2.30 4.26 8.41
C GLN A 69 -1.83 5.44 9.24
N VAL A 70 -2.44 6.60 9.02
CA VAL A 70 -2.18 7.81 9.79
C VAL A 70 -3.49 8.38 10.32
N ARG A 71 -3.40 9.26 11.31
CA ARG A 71 -4.59 9.90 11.88
C ARG A 71 -5.12 11.04 11.02
N ASP A 72 -4.19 11.81 10.43
CA ASP A 72 -4.53 12.99 9.64
C ASP A 72 -3.57 13.11 8.47
N LEU A 73 -4.11 13.09 7.25
CA LEU A 73 -3.29 13.17 6.04
C LEU A 73 -2.55 14.48 5.93
N HIS A 74 -3.25 15.60 6.13
CA HIS A 74 -2.65 16.92 5.92
C HIS A 74 -1.41 17.13 6.81
N SER A 75 -1.56 16.88 8.11
CA SER A 75 -0.44 17.07 9.05
C SER A 75 0.68 16.05 8.78
N SER A 76 0.32 14.83 8.39
CA SER A 76 1.31 13.81 8.05
C SER A 76 2.13 14.19 6.82
N LEU A 77 1.50 14.77 5.80
CA LEU A 77 2.20 15.23 4.61
C LEU A 77 3.17 16.37 4.94
N ARG A 78 2.73 17.35 5.73
CA ARG A 78 3.61 18.47 6.14
C ARG A 78 4.78 17.97 6.98
N LYS A 79 4.51 17.00 7.86
CA LYS A 79 5.57 16.39 8.66
C LYS A 79 6.58 15.63 7.79
N ALA A 80 6.10 14.89 6.79
CA ALA A 80 6.99 14.19 5.87
C ALA A 80 7.94 15.15 5.17
N GLU A 81 7.44 16.27 4.68
CA GLU A 81 8.27 17.29 4.04
C GLU A 81 9.32 17.84 5.00
N SER A 82 8.93 18.10 6.24
CA SER A 82 9.86 18.63 7.26
C SER A 82 10.97 17.64 7.62
N LEU A 83 10.73 16.34 7.39
CA LEU A 83 11.67 15.27 7.71
C LEU A 83 12.50 14.80 6.51
N GLY A 84 12.40 15.48 5.38
CA GLY A 84 13.19 15.16 4.18
C GLY A 84 12.50 14.27 3.17
N GLY A 85 11.23 13.93 3.38
CA GLY A 85 10.43 13.20 2.41
C GLY A 85 9.87 14.13 1.35
N THR A 86 9.29 13.53 0.31
CA THR A 86 8.67 14.26 -0.79
C THR A 86 7.22 13.84 -0.92
N VAL A 87 6.32 14.81 -1.10
CA VAL A 87 4.91 14.52 -1.36
C VAL A 87 4.73 14.24 -2.85
N THR A 88 4.17 13.08 -3.16
CA THR A 88 3.91 12.66 -4.55
C THR A 88 2.44 12.74 -4.92
N LEU A 89 1.55 12.70 -3.94
CA LEU A 89 0.10 12.82 -4.13
C LEU A 89 -0.49 13.49 -2.89
N GLU A 90 -1.10 14.66 -3.05
CA GLU A 90 -1.61 15.43 -1.90
C GLU A 90 -2.81 14.73 -1.24
N ARG A 91 -3.81 14.35 -2.01
CA ARG A 91 -4.97 13.65 -1.45
C ARG A 91 -5.78 13.00 -2.56
N LEU A 92 -6.24 11.79 -2.30
CA LEU A 92 -7.17 11.08 -3.17
C LEU A 92 -8.24 10.45 -2.28
N ASP A 93 -9.49 10.82 -2.45
CA ASP A 93 -10.59 10.23 -1.72
C ASP A 93 -11.20 9.11 -2.54
N ILE A 94 -11.23 7.90 -1.97
CA ILE A 94 -11.85 6.76 -2.62
C ILE A 94 -13.33 6.75 -2.24
N PRO A 95 -14.25 6.82 -3.21
CA PRO A 95 -15.68 6.83 -2.91
C PRO A 95 -16.07 5.60 -2.07
N GLY A 96 -16.66 5.87 -0.91
CA GLY A 96 -17.05 4.82 0.03
C GLY A 96 -15.88 4.16 0.76
N GLY A 97 -14.68 4.70 0.62
CA GLY A 97 -13.48 4.12 1.20
C GLY A 97 -12.61 5.14 1.91
N ALA A 98 -11.33 4.82 2.02
CA ALA A 98 -10.35 5.64 2.72
C ALA A 98 -9.91 6.84 1.89
N SER A 99 -9.28 7.80 2.54
CA SER A 99 -8.54 8.88 1.88
C SER A 99 -7.07 8.52 1.85
N LEU A 100 -6.44 8.74 0.71
CA LEU A 100 -5.05 8.37 0.47
C LEU A 100 -4.20 9.61 0.16
N ALA A 101 -2.91 9.49 0.43
CA ALA A 101 -1.91 10.44 -0.04
C ALA A 101 -0.62 9.67 -0.32
N GLY A 102 0.27 10.25 -1.10
CA GLY A 102 1.53 9.59 -1.46
C GLY A 102 2.73 10.42 -1.05
N ILE A 103 3.75 9.72 -0.57
CA ILE A 103 5.05 10.32 -0.26
C ILE A 103 6.15 9.37 -0.70
N THR A 104 7.37 9.90 -0.77
CA THR A 104 8.58 9.07 -0.75
C THR A 104 9.37 9.41 0.50
N ASP A 105 10.08 8.42 1.04
CA ASP A 105 11.01 8.67 2.13
C ASP A 105 12.27 9.36 1.59
N PRO A 106 13.23 9.77 2.44
CA PRO A 106 14.44 10.45 1.97
C PRO A 106 15.30 9.66 0.98
N GLU A 107 15.14 8.34 0.91
CA GLU A 107 15.84 7.48 -0.04
C GLU A 107 15.02 7.20 -1.30
N GLY A 108 13.80 7.75 -1.40
CA GLY A 108 12.95 7.60 -2.57
C GLY A 108 12.00 6.41 -2.54
N ASN A 109 11.88 5.72 -1.42
CA ASN A 109 10.95 4.59 -1.32
C ASN A 109 9.51 5.09 -1.28
N PRO A 110 8.60 4.55 -2.11
CA PRO A 110 7.22 5.00 -2.14
C PRO A 110 6.42 4.51 -0.94
N ILE A 111 5.61 5.39 -0.39
CA ILE A 111 4.71 5.07 0.71
C ILE A 111 3.37 5.75 0.43
N THR A 112 2.28 5.01 0.61
CA THR A 112 0.94 5.57 0.57
C THR A 112 0.43 5.72 1.99
N LEU A 113 -0.05 6.89 2.32
CA LEU A 113 -0.67 7.18 3.61
C LEU A 113 -2.17 6.95 3.51
N VAL A 114 -2.76 6.35 4.54
CA VAL A 114 -4.19 6.00 4.57
C VAL A 114 -4.83 6.62 5.79
N GLN A 115 -5.90 7.38 5.57
CA GLN A 115 -6.74 7.91 6.63
C GLN A 115 -8.15 7.37 6.44
N GLN A 116 -8.68 6.72 7.43
CA GLN A 116 -10.04 6.19 7.41
C GLN A 116 -10.99 7.02 8.25
#